data_532885de3f7065621ac2301762f7beaf
#
_entry.id   532885de3f7065621ac2301762f7beaf
#
_cell.length_a   1.000
_cell.length_b   1.000
_cell.length_c   1.000
_cell.angle_alpha   90.00
_cell.angle_beta   90.00
_cell.angle_gamma   90.00
#
_symmetry.space_group_name_H-M   'P 1'
#
loop_
_entity.id
_entity.type
_entity.pdbx_description
1 polymer ?
#
loop_
_entity_poly.entity_id
_entity_poly.type
_entity_poly.pdbx_seq_one_letter_code
_entity_poly.pdbx_strand_id
1 'polypeptide(L)'
;MRKMCSIGIRPMMMVALMQCALSTIAQEKLALTLDQAIEIALSDNPTIQVAEQTIQLKKISDRETVMGLLPEASITGAYTRTIKKQTMVMNGMKFQVGIPNQYQGGITVSLPVFAPALYKSMKLTKTDVELAVEQARASKQDLVNQVTKAFYQALLAQDSYAVLEKSFKQSEENYRIVNAKYEQGRVSEFDKISAEVQMRNLQPSVISARNGVELSKLQLLVLMNIEPETEFTLQGSLNDYEEIVFAGILTNETNSLENNSSLAQMDMNVKMLQQNLSLNKQSFAPTIALQFNYMYTCMANDFKFKDYEWNPYSNVSLSVSIPVFKYKNFSTLKKTNIQISQLMQNRDYTARQLAMQQQSYLNSMNASAEQVSSNKEAIIQAQKGRDIAEKLYEVGRGTVLELNSAEVALTQAKLTYTQAIYDYLTAKADLEKLQGKDYVK
;
A
#
# COMPACT_ATOMS: atom_id res chain seq x y z
N MET A 1 -52.95 -48.96 17.06
CA MET A 1 -52.83 -49.57 15.70
C MET A 1 -51.65 -48.92 15.02
N ARG A 2 -50.52 -49.59 15.06
CA ARG A 2 -49.76 -50.26 13.98
C ARG A 2 -49.72 -49.49 12.65
N LYS A 3 -48.54 -48.94 12.30
CA LYS A 3 -47.78 -49.44 11.16
C LYS A 3 -46.32 -48.90 11.21
N MET A 4 -45.39 -49.81 11.37
CA MET A 4 -43.97 -49.71 11.03
C MET A 4 -43.84 -49.48 9.55
N CYS A 5 -42.91 -48.62 9.13
CA CYS A 5 -42.36 -48.64 7.80
C CYS A 5 -40.85 -48.46 7.86
N SER A 6 -40.16 -49.44 7.37
CA SER A 6 -38.73 -49.60 7.14
C SER A 6 -38.20 -48.56 6.16
N ILE A 7 -37.14 -47.82 6.53
CA ILE A 7 -36.41 -46.99 5.59
C ILE A 7 -35.00 -47.54 5.46
N GLY A 8 -34.70 -47.90 4.23
CA GLY A 8 -33.52 -48.64 3.80
C GLY A 8 -32.23 -47.80 3.86
N ILE A 9 -31.20 -48.51 4.27
CA ILE A 9 -29.80 -48.13 4.28
C ILE A 9 -29.23 -48.23 2.84
N ARG A 10 -29.52 -47.27 1.96
CA ARG A 10 -28.96 -47.29 0.59
C ARG A 10 -28.48 -45.96 -0.02
N PRO A 11 -28.53 -44.76 0.61
CA PRO A 11 -27.83 -43.60 0.02
C PRO A 11 -26.46 -43.24 0.67
N MET A 12 -26.03 -43.92 1.74
CA MET A 12 -24.79 -43.54 2.45
C MET A 12 -23.51 -44.13 1.81
N MET A 13 -23.62 -45.10 0.92
CA MET A 13 -22.48 -45.74 0.26
C MET A 13 -22.10 -45.08 -1.08
N MET A 14 -22.97 -44.27 -1.67
CA MET A 14 -22.69 -43.51 -2.92
C MET A 14 -22.00 -42.18 -2.68
N VAL A 15 -22.16 -41.59 -1.51
CA VAL A 15 -21.48 -40.32 -1.15
C VAL A 15 -20.01 -40.56 -0.75
N ALA A 16 -19.69 -41.72 -0.18
CA ALA A 16 -18.30 -42.07 0.19
C ALA A 16 -17.41 -42.43 -1.01
N LEU A 17 -17.97 -42.86 -2.13
CA LEU A 17 -17.23 -43.14 -3.39
C LEU A 17 -17.01 -41.90 -4.25
N MET A 18 -17.76 -40.81 -4.03
CA MET A 18 -17.59 -39.54 -4.74
C MET A 18 -16.58 -38.60 -4.05
N GLN A 19 -16.22 -38.84 -2.78
CA GLN A 19 -15.19 -38.09 -2.06
C GLN A 19 -13.76 -38.61 -2.28
N CYS A 20 -13.56 -39.81 -2.83
CA CYS A 20 -12.23 -40.32 -3.18
C CYS A 20 -11.77 -39.98 -4.60
N ALA A 21 -12.60 -39.36 -5.44
CA ALA A 21 -12.23 -39.00 -6.82
C ALA A 21 -11.75 -37.51 -6.95
N LEU A 22 -11.70 -36.75 -5.86
CA LEU A 22 -11.29 -35.34 -5.86
C LEU A 22 -9.87 -35.06 -5.34
N SER A 23 -9.06 -36.10 -5.13
CA SER A 23 -7.72 -35.93 -4.54
C SER A 23 -6.55 -36.25 -5.49
N THR A 24 -6.76 -36.21 -6.80
CA THR A 24 -5.66 -36.24 -7.79
C THR A 24 -5.83 -35.14 -8.82
N ILE A 25 -6.00 -33.89 -8.36
CA ILE A 25 -5.54 -32.76 -9.13
C ILE A 25 -4.02 -32.74 -8.88
N ALA A 26 -3.27 -33.27 -9.84
CA ALA A 26 -1.85 -32.96 -9.93
C ALA A 26 -1.78 -31.41 -9.77
N GLN A 27 -1.06 -30.94 -8.77
CA GLN A 27 -0.79 -29.53 -8.55
C GLN A 27 0.02 -29.09 -9.78
N GLU A 28 -0.68 -28.64 -10.84
CA GLU A 28 -0.02 -27.95 -11.95
C GLU A 28 0.74 -26.80 -11.31
N LYS A 29 2.07 -26.87 -11.41
CA LYS A 29 2.91 -25.76 -10.93
C LYS A 29 2.42 -24.51 -11.63
N LEU A 30 1.88 -23.58 -10.87
CA LEU A 30 1.35 -22.32 -11.36
C LEU A 30 2.45 -21.59 -12.14
N ALA A 31 2.33 -21.53 -13.46
CA ALA A 31 3.25 -20.76 -14.30
C ALA A 31 2.83 -19.29 -14.23
N LEU A 32 3.57 -18.49 -13.48
CA LEU A 32 3.20 -17.12 -13.14
C LEU A 32 3.80 -16.13 -14.15
N THR A 33 2.93 -15.35 -14.80
CA THR A 33 3.31 -14.17 -15.60
C THR A 33 3.24 -12.90 -14.75
N LEU A 34 3.86 -11.81 -15.22
CA LEU A 34 3.80 -10.51 -14.54
C LEU A 34 2.36 -10.03 -14.33
N ASP A 35 1.52 -10.11 -15.37
CA ASP A 35 0.13 -9.66 -15.30
C ASP A 35 -0.68 -10.47 -14.29
N GLN A 36 -0.48 -11.78 -14.26
CA GLN A 36 -1.13 -12.64 -13.26
C GLN A 36 -0.66 -12.33 -11.84
N ALA A 37 0.64 -12.06 -11.63
CA ALA A 37 1.16 -11.68 -10.33
C ALA A 37 0.53 -10.37 -9.82
N ILE A 38 0.39 -9.37 -10.69
CA ILE A 38 -0.26 -8.10 -10.37
C ILE A 38 -1.75 -8.30 -10.08
N GLU A 39 -2.45 -9.10 -10.88
CA GLU A 39 -3.89 -9.37 -10.67
C GLU A 39 -4.16 -10.05 -9.33
N ILE A 40 -3.38 -11.07 -8.98
CA ILE A 40 -3.48 -11.75 -7.69
C ILE A 40 -3.18 -10.78 -6.54
N ALA A 41 -2.11 -10.00 -6.65
CA ALA A 41 -1.76 -9.03 -5.61
C ALA A 41 -2.85 -7.96 -5.42
N LEU A 42 -3.48 -7.48 -6.48
CA LEU A 42 -4.55 -6.48 -6.39
C LEU A 42 -5.86 -7.04 -5.83
N SER A 43 -6.13 -8.35 -5.98
CA SER A 43 -7.37 -8.98 -5.51
C SER A 43 -7.41 -9.16 -3.99
N ASP A 44 -6.31 -9.65 -3.38
CA ASP A 44 -6.35 -10.19 -2.02
C ASP A 44 -5.35 -9.54 -1.05
N ASN A 45 -4.53 -8.57 -1.50
CA ASN A 45 -3.52 -7.95 -0.64
C ASN A 45 -4.16 -7.14 0.51
N PRO A 46 -3.74 -7.38 1.77
CA PRO A 46 -4.26 -6.66 2.94
C PRO A 46 -4.14 -5.14 2.85
N THR A 47 -3.10 -4.62 2.18
CA THR A 47 -2.90 -3.17 2.00
C THR A 47 -4.05 -2.55 1.21
N ILE A 48 -4.54 -3.24 0.17
CA ILE A 48 -5.67 -2.78 -0.65
C ILE A 48 -6.98 -2.87 0.14
N GLN A 49 -7.20 -3.98 0.87
CA GLN A 49 -8.37 -4.14 1.72
C GLN A 49 -8.45 -3.05 2.80
N VAL A 50 -7.34 -2.71 3.46
CA VAL A 50 -7.27 -1.62 4.45
C VAL A 50 -7.56 -0.27 3.79
N ALA A 51 -7.05 -0.02 2.58
CA ALA A 51 -7.34 1.21 1.85
C ALA A 51 -8.83 1.34 1.51
N GLU A 52 -9.48 0.26 1.08
CA GLU A 52 -10.93 0.22 0.81
C GLU A 52 -11.77 0.39 2.08
N GLN A 53 -11.38 -0.24 3.19
CA GLN A 53 -12.01 -0.02 4.49
C GLN A 53 -11.87 1.43 4.95
N THR A 54 -10.74 2.07 4.68
CA THR A 54 -10.52 3.49 4.98
C THR A 54 -11.49 4.38 4.20
N ILE A 55 -11.74 4.09 2.92
CA ILE A 55 -12.77 4.80 2.13
C ILE A 55 -14.15 4.61 2.76
N GLN A 56 -14.48 3.40 3.22
CA GLN A 56 -15.78 3.14 3.88
C GLN A 56 -15.91 3.93 5.19
N LEU A 57 -14.86 3.97 6.02
CA LEU A 57 -14.83 4.77 7.25
C LEU A 57 -15.08 6.26 6.95
N LYS A 58 -14.43 6.81 5.92
CA LYS A 58 -14.63 8.21 5.52
C LYS A 58 -16.04 8.48 4.98
N LYS A 59 -16.63 7.54 4.24
CA LYS A 59 -18.04 7.61 3.80
C LYS A 59 -19.02 7.58 4.97
N ILE A 60 -18.73 6.80 6.02
CA ILE A 60 -19.54 6.80 7.25
C ILE A 60 -19.42 8.15 7.95
N SER A 61 -18.21 8.69 8.11
CA SER A 61 -17.99 10.01 8.71
C SER A 61 -18.68 11.14 7.95
N ASP A 62 -18.72 11.08 6.62
CA ASP A 62 -19.50 12.02 5.79
C ASP A 62 -21.00 11.90 6.10
N ARG A 63 -21.56 10.70 6.19
CA ARG A 63 -22.95 10.47 6.60
C ARG A 63 -23.24 10.97 8.00
N GLU A 64 -22.33 10.71 8.97
CA GLU A 64 -22.46 11.23 10.35
C GLU A 64 -22.57 12.75 10.37
N THR A 65 -21.77 13.43 9.53
CA THR A 65 -21.85 14.89 9.39
C THR A 65 -23.20 15.34 8.86
N VAL A 66 -23.78 14.63 7.88
CA VAL A 66 -25.12 14.90 7.37
C VAL A 66 -26.19 14.61 8.45
N MET A 67 -26.03 13.53 9.21
CA MET A 67 -26.94 13.19 10.32
C MET A 67 -26.96 14.24 11.43
N GLY A 68 -25.90 15.05 11.57
CA GLY A 68 -25.89 16.21 12.47
C GLY A 68 -26.98 17.26 12.16
N LEU A 69 -27.68 17.17 11.02
CA LEU A 69 -28.87 17.98 10.71
C LEU A 69 -30.18 17.37 11.23
N LEU A 70 -30.16 16.12 11.69
CA LEU A 70 -31.33 15.43 12.18
C LEU A 70 -31.60 15.79 13.65
N PRO A 71 -32.86 15.59 14.14
CA PRO A 71 -33.15 15.75 15.54
C PRO A 71 -32.34 14.77 16.41
N GLU A 72 -31.75 15.28 17.47
CA GLU A 72 -31.10 14.49 18.51
C GLU A 72 -31.98 14.42 19.74
N ALA A 73 -32.27 13.21 20.25
CA ALA A 73 -33.02 12.99 21.44
C ALA A 73 -32.12 12.44 22.56
N SER A 74 -32.18 13.06 23.73
CA SER A 74 -31.39 12.66 24.89
C SER A 74 -32.29 12.58 26.14
N ILE A 75 -31.97 11.64 27.02
CA ILE A 75 -32.56 11.56 28.35
C ILE A 75 -31.57 12.18 29.33
N THR A 76 -32.03 13.17 30.07
CA THR A 76 -31.21 13.87 31.06
C THR A 76 -31.81 13.74 32.46
N GLY A 77 -30.96 13.57 33.45
CA GLY A 77 -31.34 13.59 34.84
C GLY A 77 -30.38 14.45 35.65
N ALA A 78 -30.89 15.28 36.54
CA ALA A 78 -30.08 16.11 37.42
C ALA A 78 -30.64 16.17 38.82
N TYR A 79 -29.75 16.17 39.78
CA TYR A 79 -30.03 16.49 41.18
C TYR A 79 -29.27 17.76 41.54
N THR A 80 -29.99 18.75 42.04
CA THR A 80 -29.41 20.02 42.49
C THR A 80 -29.73 20.24 43.96
N ARG A 81 -28.69 20.42 44.77
CA ARG A 81 -28.82 20.84 46.15
C ARG A 81 -28.44 22.30 46.30
N THR A 82 -29.42 23.11 46.77
CA THR A 82 -29.18 24.52 47.09
C THR A 82 -28.59 24.66 48.50
N ILE A 83 -27.33 25.00 48.63
CA ILE A 83 -26.62 25.14 49.90
C ILE A 83 -27.03 26.42 50.58
N LYS A 84 -27.15 27.55 49.86
CA LYS A 84 -27.62 28.84 50.37
C LYS A 84 -28.79 29.33 49.51
N LYS A 85 -29.96 29.47 50.10
CA LYS A 85 -31.15 29.93 49.39
C LYS A 85 -31.00 31.38 48.91
N GLN A 86 -31.55 31.69 47.76
CA GLN A 86 -31.59 33.03 47.21
C GLN A 86 -32.46 33.93 48.07
N THR A 87 -31.99 35.08 48.46
CA THR A 87 -32.77 36.11 49.16
C THR A 87 -33.34 37.06 48.13
N MET A 88 -34.64 37.14 48.04
CA MET A 88 -35.38 38.15 47.26
C MET A 88 -35.84 39.24 48.17
N VAL A 89 -35.77 40.49 47.72
CA VAL A 89 -36.30 41.67 48.39
C VAL A 89 -37.51 42.14 47.60
N MET A 90 -38.67 42.14 48.24
CA MET A 90 -39.92 42.64 47.69
C MET A 90 -40.59 43.55 48.70
N ASN A 91 -40.85 44.78 48.29
CA ASN A 91 -41.39 45.85 49.17
C ASN A 91 -40.60 46.07 50.49
N GLY A 92 -39.25 45.97 50.44
CA GLY A 92 -38.39 46.17 51.59
C GLY A 92 -38.27 44.95 52.52
N MET A 93 -39.06 43.89 52.33
CA MET A 93 -38.96 42.66 53.10
C MET A 93 -38.11 41.61 52.37
N LYS A 94 -37.25 40.90 53.14
CA LYS A 94 -36.35 39.88 52.68
C LYS A 94 -36.98 38.52 52.81
N PHE A 95 -37.18 37.79 51.70
CA PHE A 95 -37.68 36.42 51.65
C PHE A 95 -36.61 35.51 51.14
N GLN A 96 -36.43 34.34 51.78
CA GLN A 96 -35.60 33.28 51.25
C GLN A 96 -36.45 32.41 50.29
N VAL A 97 -36.09 32.37 49.01
CA VAL A 97 -36.79 31.62 47.98
C VAL A 97 -35.93 30.43 47.53
N GLY A 98 -36.59 29.30 47.32
CA GLY A 98 -36.00 28.07 46.85
C GLY A 98 -36.12 26.88 47.82
N ILE A 99 -36.08 25.71 47.26
CA ILE A 99 -36.16 24.44 47.96
C ILE A 99 -34.78 23.80 47.98
N PRO A 100 -34.34 23.13 49.08
CA PRO A 100 -32.99 22.62 49.22
C PRO A 100 -32.64 21.56 48.15
N ASN A 101 -33.57 20.67 47.85
CA ASN A 101 -33.30 19.55 46.95
C ASN A 101 -34.25 19.64 45.74
N GLN A 102 -33.67 19.67 44.53
CA GLN A 102 -34.40 19.63 43.26
C GLN A 102 -33.93 18.44 42.46
N TYR A 103 -34.84 17.63 42.05
CA TYR A 103 -34.64 16.50 41.13
C TYR A 103 -35.35 16.83 39.83
N GLN A 104 -34.69 16.58 38.74
CA GLN A 104 -35.31 16.71 37.41
C GLN A 104 -34.81 15.62 36.49
N GLY A 105 -35.70 15.12 35.65
CA GLY A 105 -35.37 14.13 34.63
C GLY A 105 -36.38 14.11 33.52
N GLY A 106 -35.94 13.85 32.32
CA GLY A 106 -36.82 13.84 31.17
C GLY A 106 -36.12 13.71 29.84
N ILE A 107 -36.86 13.96 28.79
CA ILE A 107 -36.41 13.87 27.41
C ILE A 107 -36.23 15.26 26.82
N THR A 108 -35.08 15.48 26.20
CA THR A 108 -34.79 16.69 25.40
C THR A 108 -34.59 16.27 23.96
N VAL A 109 -35.30 16.91 23.02
CA VAL A 109 -35.08 16.76 21.58
C VAL A 109 -34.58 18.10 21.04
N SER A 110 -33.43 18.08 20.39
CA SER A 110 -32.78 19.26 19.79
C SER A 110 -32.67 19.11 18.29
N LEU A 111 -33.03 20.13 17.51
CA LEU A 111 -32.94 20.19 16.06
C LEU A 111 -32.21 21.46 15.64
N PRO A 112 -31.06 21.38 14.96
CA PRO A 112 -30.42 22.54 14.36
C PRO A 112 -31.22 23.00 13.14
N VAL A 113 -31.88 24.15 13.26
CA VAL A 113 -32.69 24.72 12.15
C VAL A 113 -31.81 25.50 11.18
N PHE A 114 -30.83 26.23 11.71
CA PHE A 114 -29.86 26.97 10.91
C PHE A 114 -28.46 26.85 11.53
N ALA A 115 -27.58 26.06 10.87
CA ALA A 115 -26.23 25.79 11.33
C ALA A 115 -25.23 25.90 10.16
N PRO A 116 -24.82 27.12 9.76
CA PRO A 116 -23.97 27.33 8.56
C PRO A 116 -22.66 26.58 8.61
N ALA A 117 -22.06 26.40 9.80
CA ALA A 117 -20.85 25.60 9.99
C ALA A 117 -21.06 24.14 9.58
N LEU A 118 -22.24 23.55 9.86
CA LEU A 118 -22.54 22.17 9.53
C LEU A 118 -22.62 21.95 8.01
N TYR A 119 -23.22 22.90 7.26
CA TYR A 119 -23.24 22.84 5.80
C TYR A 119 -21.84 22.95 5.18
N LYS A 120 -20.90 23.66 5.81
CA LYS A 120 -19.52 23.73 5.35
C LYS A 120 -18.71 22.49 5.74
N SER A 121 -19.01 21.88 6.91
CA SER A 121 -18.36 20.62 7.30
C SER A 121 -18.71 19.48 6.35
N MET A 122 -19.95 19.41 5.83
CA MET A 122 -20.34 18.43 4.82
C MET A 122 -19.52 18.52 3.51
N LYS A 123 -19.09 19.73 3.11
CA LYS A 123 -18.20 19.87 1.96
C LYS A 123 -16.79 19.39 2.28
N LEU A 124 -16.35 19.63 3.51
CA LEU A 124 -15.03 19.18 3.99
C LEU A 124 -14.95 17.66 4.06
N THR A 125 -15.96 16.99 4.65
CA THR A 125 -15.99 15.52 4.75
C THR A 125 -16.12 14.85 3.41
N LYS A 126 -16.85 15.45 2.45
CA LYS A 126 -16.88 14.95 1.07
C LYS A 126 -15.50 14.99 0.41
N THR A 127 -14.74 16.08 0.57
CA THR A 127 -13.37 16.15 0.04
C THR A 127 -12.42 15.19 0.78
N ASP A 128 -12.66 14.89 2.07
CA ASP A 128 -11.91 13.87 2.82
C ASP A 128 -12.16 12.46 2.26
N VAL A 129 -13.38 12.17 1.77
CA VAL A 129 -13.66 10.92 1.03
C VAL A 129 -12.91 10.89 -0.30
N GLU A 130 -12.91 12.00 -1.07
CA GLU A 130 -12.16 12.12 -2.32
C GLU A 130 -10.65 11.86 -2.07
N LEU A 131 -10.09 12.43 -1.01
CA LEU A 131 -8.70 12.20 -0.59
C LEU A 131 -8.42 10.73 -0.26
N ALA A 132 -9.34 10.06 0.46
CA ALA A 132 -9.17 8.65 0.78
C ALA A 132 -9.20 7.75 -0.48
N VAL A 133 -10.01 8.10 -1.47
CA VAL A 133 -10.03 7.41 -2.78
C VAL A 133 -8.68 7.58 -3.50
N GLU A 134 -8.12 8.80 -3.48
CA GLU A 134 -6.82 9.07 -4.10
C GLU A 134 -5.67 8.35 -3.36
N GLN A 135 -5.75 8.27 -2.03
CA GLN A 135 -4.80 7.48 -1.23
C GLN A 135 -4.88 5.98 -1.55
N ALA A 136 -6.09 5.46 -1.76
CA ALA A 136 -6.26 4.07 -2.17
C ALA A 136 -5.70 3.82 -3.59
N ARG A 137 -5.86 4.80 -4.52
CA ARG A 137 -5.23 4.75 -5.85
C ARG A 137 -3.70 4.71 -5.73
N ALA A 138 -3.13 5.56 -4.89
CA ALA A 138 -1.69 5.55 -4.61
C ALA A 138 -1.21 4.21 -4.06
N SER A 139 -1.95 3.61 -3.12
CA SER A 139 -1.62 2.30 -2.55
C SER A 139 -1.65 1.19 -3.61
N LYS A 140 -2.61 1.24 -4.56
CA LYS A 140 -2.65 0.30 -5.69
C LYS A 140 -1.45 0.47 -6.61
N GLN A 141 -1.09 1.71 -6.98
CA GLN A 141 0.09 2.00 -7.79
C GLN A 141 1.40 1.56 -7.10
N ASP A 142 1.50 1.77 -5.79
CA ASP A 142 2.64 1.32 -4.99
C ASP A 142 2.76 -0.20 -5.00
N LEU A 143 1.68 -0.93 -4.80
CA LEU A 143 1.67 -2.38 -4.81
C LEU A 143 2.04 -2.93 -6.19
N VAL A 144 1.47 -2.39 -7.26
CA VAL A 144 1.81 -2.78 -8.65
C VAL A 144 3.30 -2.58 -8.92
N ASN A 145 3.87 -1.44 -8.53
CA ASN A 145 5.30 -1.19 -8.68
C ASN A 145 6.15 -2.18 -7.89
N GLN A 146 5.78 -2.48 -6.63
CA GLN A 146 6.51 -3.44 -5.79
C GLN A 146 6.45 -4.85 -6.37
N VAL A 147 5.27 -5.31 -6.83
CA VAL A 147 5.10 -6.63 -7.45
C VAL A 147 5.90 -6.72 -8.76
N THR A 148 5.84 -5.69 -9.59
CA THR A 148 6.58 -5.62 -10.85
C THR A 148 8.09 -5.73 -10.61
N LYS A 149 8.63 -4.97 -9.68
CA LYS A 149 10.06 -5.02 -9.32
C LYS A 149 10.46 -6.34 -8.70
N ALA A 150 9.63 -6.92 -7.83
CA ALA A 150 9.88 -8.23 -7.23
C ALA A 150 9.83 -9.36 -8.28
N PHE A 151 8.94 -9.26 -9.27
CA PHE A 151 8.89 -10.21 -10.39
C PHE A 151 10.16 -10.15 -11.24
N TYR A 152 10.61 -8.94 -11.62
CA TYR A 152 11.85 -8.78 -12.35
C TYR A 152 13.08 -9.20 -11.54
N GLN A 153 13.09 -8.96 -10.22
CA GLN A 153 14.14 -9.44 -9.32
C GLN A 153 14.19 -10.96 -9.28
N ALA A 154 13.04 -11.61 -9.29
CA ALA A 154 12.97 -13.07 -9.30
C ALA A 154 13.43 -13.65 -10.65
N LEU A 155 13.13 -13.00 -11.77
CA LEU A 155 13.69 -13.35 -13.08
C LEU A 155 15.21 -13.14 -13.13
N LEU A 156 15.72 -12.02 -12.59
CA LEU A 156 17.17 -11.76 -12.50
C LEU A 156 17.88 -12.85 -11.69
N ALA A 157 17.31 -13.23 -10.56
CA ALA A 157 17.88 -14.31 -9.73
C ALA A 157 17.89 -15.65 -10.48
N GLN A 158 16.79 -15.99 -11.17
CA GLN A 158 16.66 -17.20 -11.97
C GLN A 158 17.67 -17.24 -13.12
N ASP A 159 17.79 -16.16 -13.90
CA ASP A 159 18.71 -16.08 -15.04
C ASP A 159 20.18 -16.07 -14.57
N SER A 160 20.48 -15.37 -13.47
CA SER A 160 21.83 -15.38 -12.86
C SER A 160 22.22 -16.76 -12.37
N TYR A 161 21.29 -17.47 -11.70
CA TYR A 161 21.51 -18.85 -11.27
C TYR A 161 21.79 -19.77 -12.47
N ALA A 162 21.00 -19.66 -13.55
CA ALA A 162 21.18 -20.45 -14.77
C ALA A 162 22.58 -20.21 -15.42
N VAL A 163 23.03 -18.95 -15.47
CA VAL A 163 24.35 -18.59 -15.97
C VAL A 163 25.46 -19.19 -15.11
N LEU A 164 25.37 -19.04 -13.78
CA LEU A 164 26.37 -19.54 -12.84
C LEU A 164 26.39 -21.07 -12.78
N GLU A 165 25.24 -21.74 -12.81
CA GLU A 165 25.15 -23.19 -12.85
C GLU A 165 25.80 -23.75 -14.12
N LYS A 166 25.54 -23.12 -15.28
CA LYS A 166 26.17 -23.50 -16.54
C LYS A 166 27.67 -23.31 -16.49
N SER A 167 28.17 -22.20 -15.95
CA SER A 167 29.61 -21.92 -15.80
C SER A 167 30.25 -22.93 -14.85
N PHE A 168 29.59 -23.30 -13.75
CA PHE A 168 30.08 -24.32 -12.82
C PHE A 168 30.19 -25.70 -13.48
N LYS A 169 29.16 -26.16 -14.18
CA LYS A 169 29.17 -27.44 -14.91
C LYS A 169 30.28 -27.47 -15.97
N GLN A 170 30.51 -26.34 -16.64
CA GLN A 170 31.60 -26.24 -17.61
C GLN A 170 32.98 -26.33 -16.93
N SER A 171 33.16 -25.64 -15.81
CA SER A 171 34.40 -25.69 -15.01
C SER A 171 34.64 -27.06 -14.36
N GLU A 172 33.61 -27.76 -13.94
CA GLU A 172 33.68 -29.13 -13.45
C GLU A 172 34.14 -30.11 -14.53
N GLU A 173 33.58 -30.00 -15.73
CA GLU A 173 33.99 -30.81 -16.87
C GLU A 173 35.45 -30.50 -17.30
N ASN A 174 35.82 -29.21 -17.29
CA ASN A 174 37.19 -28.79 -17.57
C ASN A 174 38.17 -29.41 -16.54
N TYR A 175 37.87 -29.33 -15.24
CA TYR A 175 38.69 -29.98 -14.21
C TYR A 175 38.78 -31.50 -14.40
N ARG A 176 37.69 -32.17 -14.80
CA ARG A 176 37.68 -33.61 -15.07
C ARG A 176 38.66 -33.98 -16.21
N ILE A 177 38.66 -33.19 -17.29
CA ILE A 177 39.50 -33.35 -18.44
C ILE A 177 40.99 -33.11 -18.06
N VAL A 178 41.27 -32.02 -17.35
CA VAL A 178 42.61 -31.67 -16.90
C VAL A 178 43.19 -32.71 -15.95
N ASN A 179 42.38 -33.20 -15.00
CA ASN A 179 42.79 -34.27 -14.04
C ASN A 179 43.15 -35.57 -14.79
N ALA A 180 42.34 -35.99 -15.78
CA ALA A 180 42.62 -37.17 -16.59
C ALA A 180 43.91 -37.02 -17.43
N LYS A 181 44.21 -35.82 -17.97
CA LYS A 181 45.47 -35.52 -18.65
C LYS A 181 46.68 -35.54 -17.67
N TYR A 182 46.50 -35.05 -16.45
CA TYR A 182 47.52 -35.08 -15.40
C TYR A 182 47.89 -36.53 -15.02
N GLU A 183 46.92 -37.39 -14.82
CA GLU A 183 47.13 -38.83 -14.51
C GLU A 183 47.89 -39.54 -15.63
N GLN A 184 47.77 -39.05 -16.88
CA GLN A 184 48.56 -39.52 -18.04
C GLN A 184 49.92 -38.85 -18.20
N GLY A 185 50.29 -37.93 -17.26
CA GLY A 185 51.55 -37.17 -17.35
C GLY A 185 51.61 -36.14 -18.46
N ARG A 186 50.46 -35.70 -19.01
CA ARG A 186 50.39 -34.78 -20.17
C ARG A 186 50.26 -33.31 -19.80
N VAL A 187 49.93 -32.98 -18.58
CA VAL A 187 49.83 -31.61 -18.07
C VAL A 187 50.46 -31.51 -16.70
N SER A 188 50.81 -30.31 -16.26
CA SER A 188 51.45 -30.04 -14.99
C SER A 188 50.49 -30.18 -13.80
N GLU A 189 51.03 -30.38 -12.61
CA GLU A 189 50.25 -30.32 -11.35
C GLU A 189 49.63 -28.92 -11.15
N PHE A 190 50.34 -27.89 -11.58
CA PHE A 190 49.84 -26.51 -11.56
C PHE A 190 48.53 -26.35 -12.37
N ASP A 191 48.45 -26.94 -13.58
CA ASP A 191 47.25 -26.90 -14.42
C ASP A 191 46.07 -27.59 -13.75
N LYS A 192 46.30 -28.78 -13.09
CA LYS A 192 45.30 -29.49 -12.35
C LYS A 192 44.78 -28.66 -11.17
N ILE A 193 45.68 -28.09 -10.37
CA ILE A 193 45.28 -27.26 -9.20
C ILE A 193 44.52 -26.00 -9.68
N SER A 194 45.00 -25.37 -10.76
CA SER A 194 44.30 -24.18 -11.33
C SER A 194 42.89 -24.46 -11.78
N ALA A 195 42.64 -25.61 -12.41
CA ALA A 195 41.31 -26.03 -12.84
C ALA A 195 40.42 -26.37 -11.60
N GLU A 196 40.99 -27.05 -10.58
CA GLU A 196 40.27 -27.36 -9.35
C GLU A 196 39.87 -26.10 -8.59
N VAL A 197 40.79 -25.16 -8.41
CA VAL A 197 40.53 -23.88 -7.75
C VAL A 197 39.41 -23.09 -8.46
N GLN A 198 39.45 -23.04 -9.81
CA GLN A 198 38.40 -22.37 -10.58
C GLN A 198 37.02 -23.00 -10.32
N MET A 199 36.90 -24.32 -10.36
CA MET A 199 35.66 -25.03 -10.07
C MET A 199 35.19 -24.76 -8.63
N ARG A 200 36.10 -24.87 -7.63
CA ARG A 200 35.76 -24.63 -6.23
C ARG A 200 35.34 -23.19 -5.93
N ASN A 201 35.90 -22.20 -6.63
CA ASN A 201 35.53 -20.79 -6.48
C ASN A 201 34.14 -20.48 -7.02
N LEU A 202 33.64 -21.23 -8.00
CA LEU A 202 32.27 -21.05 -8.52
C LEU A 202 31.19 -21.67 -7.64
N GLN A 203 31.50 -22.72 -6.90
CA GLN A 203 30.54 -23.46 -6.07
C GLN A 203 29.79 -22.57 -5.05
N PRO A 204 30.45 -21.69 -4.26
CA PRO A 204 29.76 -20.77 -3.34
C PRO A 204 28.82 -19.79 -4.10
N SER A 205 29.24 -19.34 -5.29
CA SER A 205 28.42 -18.43 -6.11
C SER A 205 27.12 -19.09 -6.58
N VAL A 206 27.19 -20.35 -7.00
CA VAL A 206 26.00 -21.15 -7.39
C VAL A 206 25.07 -21.37 -6.21
N ILE A 207 25.62 -21.72 -5.03
CA ILE A 207 24.82 -21.90 -3.80
C ILE A 207 24.11 -20.59 -3.42
N SER A 208 24.84 -19.47 -3.45
CA SER A 208 24.29 -18.16 -3.15
C SER A 208 23.20 -17.76 -4.15
N ALA A 209 23.43 -17.97 -5.45
CA ALA A 209 22.43 -17.66 -6.48
C ALA A 209 21.15 -18.52 -6.33
N ARG A 210 21.30 -19.81 -6.01
CA ARG A 210 20.16 -20.69 -5.72
C ARG A 210 19.34 -20.18 -4.56
N ASN A 211 19.98 -19.82 -3.45
CA ASN A 211 19.31 -19.22 -2.31
C ASN A 211 18.62 -17.89 -2.67
N GLY A 212 19.25 -17.10 -3.55
CA GLY A 212 18.67 -15.87 -4.07
C GLY A 212 17.37 -16.08 -4.86
N VAL A 213 17.30 -17.17 -5.65
CA VAL A 213 16.06 -17.55 -6.35
C VAL A 213 14.94 -17.86 -5.36
N GLU A 214 15.23 -18.71 -4.35
CA GLU A 214 14.21 -19.06 -3.36
C GLU A 214 13.74 -17.84 -2.56
N LEU A 215 14.66 -16.96 -2.14
CA LEU A 215 14.31 -15.74 -1.41
C LEU A 215 13.47 -14.78 -2.25
N SER A 216 13.82 -14.56 -3.51
CA SER A 216 13.05 -13.67 -4.41
C SER A 216 11.65 -14.21 -4.71
N LYS A 217 11.49 -15.54 -4.83
CA LYS A 217 10.18 -16.18 -4.93
C LYS A 217 9.35 -15.98 -3.68
N LEU A 218 9.92 -16.18 -2.50
CA LEU A 218 9.22 -15.93 -1.22
C LEU A 218 8.76 -14.47 -1.10
N GLN A 219 9.59 -13.52 -1.51
CA GLN A 219 9.22 -12.11 -1.50
C GLN A 219 8.02 -11.83 -2.42
N LEU A 220 7.97 -12.45 -3.60
CA LEU A 220 6.85 -12.32 -4.51
C LEU A 220 5.56 -12.93 -3.93
N LEU A 221 5.63 -14.12 -3.30
CA LEU A 221 4.48 -14.74 -2.61
C LEU A 221 3.91 -13.84 -1.51
N VAL A 222 4.77 -13.22 -0.71
CA VAL A 222 4.33 -12.26 0.34
C VAL A 222 3.60 -11.08 -0.26
N LEU A 223 4.09 -10.51 -1.36
CA LEU A 223 3.42 -9.38 -2.03
C LEU A 223 2.07 -9.78 -2.65
N MET A 224 1.93 -11.02 -3.10
CA MET A 224 0.67 -11.58 -3.61
C MET A 224 -0.27 -12.07 -2.51
N ASN A 225 0.15 -12.02 -1.22
CA ASN A 225 -0.59 -12.59 -0.09
C ASN A 225 -0.88 -14.10 -0.26
N ILE A 226 0.07 -14.84 -0.81
CA ILE A 226 0.01 -16.30 -0.98
C ILE A 226 0.88 -16.97 0.09
N GLU A 227 0.48 -18.16 0.54
CA GLU A 227 1.26 -18.91 1.53
C GLU A 227 2.66 -19.28 1.03
N PRO A 228 3.69 -19.18 1.90
CA PRO A 228 5.10 -19.38 1.51
C PRO A 228 5.43 -20.78 0.98
N GLU A 229 4.61 -21.79 1.31
CA GLU A 229 4.80 -23.18 0.88
C GLU A 229 4.27 -23.45 -0.54
N THR A 230 3.63 -22.46 -1.18
CA THR A 230 3.07 -22.63 -2.52
C THR A 230 4.18 -22.71 -3.57
N GLU A 231 4.29 -23.84 -4.25
CA GLU A 231 5.21 -24.01 -5.36
C GLU A 231 4.69 -23.34 -6.64
N PHE A 232 5.49 -22.48 -7.25
CA PHE A 232 5.22 -21.90 -8.55
C PHE A 232 6.50 -21.78 -9.39
N THR A 233 6.32 -21.61 -10.70
CA THR A 233 7.40 -21.32 -11.63
C THR A 233 7.17 -19.98 -12.30
N LEU A 234 8.24 -19.21 -12.47
CA LEU A 234 8.17 -17.97 -13.24
C LEU A 234 8.20 -18.29 -14.74
N GLN A 235 7.32 -17.66 -15.49
CA GLN A 235 7.30 -17.77 -16.94
C GLN A 235 8.12 -16.64 -17.54
N GLY A 236 9.07 -16.99 -18.44
CA GLY A 236 9.91 -16.05 -19.16
C GLY A 236 11.30 -15.89 -18.58
N SER A 237 12.08 -15.02 -19.21
CA SER A 237 13.45 -14.62 -18.89
C SER A 237 13.56 -13.11 -19.09
N LEU A 238 14.53 -12.45 -18.46
CA LEU A 238 14.78 -11.02 -18.70
C LEU A 238 15.16 -10.74 -20.17
N ASN A 239 15.71 -11.71 -20.88
CA ASN A 239 16.01 -11.57 -22.30
C ASN A 239 14.75 -11.32 -23.16
N ASP A 240 13.58 -11.80 -22.73
CA ASP A 240 12.33 -11.60 -23.46
C ASP A 240 11.89 -10.12 -23.47
N TYR A 241 12.43 -9.33 -22.56
CA TYR A 241 12.17 -7.88 -22.44
C TYR A 241 13.16 -7.00 -23.21
N GLU A 242 14.13 -7.60 -23.91
CA GLU A 242 15.15 -6.84 -24.66
C GLU A 242 14.54 -5.89 -25.71
N GLU A 243 13.50 -6.32 -26.42
CA GLU A 243 12.80 -5.50 -27.41
C GLU A 243 12.18 -4.24 -26.79
N ILE A 244 11.67 -4.36 -25.56
CA ILE A 244 11.09 -3.24 -24.81
C ILE A 244 12.15 -2.21 -24.43
N VAL A 245 13.38 -2.66 -24.11
CA VAL A 245 14.52 -1.77 -23.82
C VAL A 245 14.83 -0.91 -25.03
N PHE A 246 14.92 -1.51 -26.22
CA PHE A 246 15.26 -0.78 -27.46
C PHE A 246 14.10 0.08 -27.99
N ALA A 247 12.85 -0.37 -27.84
CA ALA A 247 11.67 0.42 -28.24
C ALA A 247 11.52 1.69 -27.38
N GLY A 248 11.88 1.63 -26.09
CA GLY A 248 11.77 2.76 -25.15
C GLY A 248 12.71 3.92 -25.47
N ILE A 249 13.82 3.69 -26.18
CA ILE A 249 14.74 4.74 -26.62
C ILE A 249 14.08 5.66 -27.67
N LEU A 250 13.10 5.15 -28.42
CA LEU A 250 12.48 5.84 -29.56
C LEU A 250 11.21 6.62 -29.18
N THR A 251 10.65 6.41 -28.00
CA THR A 251 9.40 7.06 -27.57
C THR A 251 9.70 8.25 -26.66
N ASN A 252 9.52 9.47 -27.19
CA ASN A 252 9.33 10.67 -26.37
C ASN A 252 7.95 10.61 -25.71
N GLU A 253 7.78 9.80 -24.66
CA GLU A 253 6.56 9.83 -23.86
C GLU A 253 6.41 11.21 -23.21
N THR A 254 5.20 11.76 -23.28
CA THR A 254 4.85 13.04 -22.66
C THR A 254 5.14 12.98 -21.16
N ASN A 255 6.16 13.72 -20.75
CA ASN A 255 6.63 13.75 -19.34
C ASN A 255 5.69 14.59 -18.45
N SER A 256 4.43 14.20 -18.33
CA SER A 256 3.45 14.90 -17.49
C SER A 256 3.37 14.25 -16.10
N LEU A 257 3.46 15.09 -15.06
CA LEU A 257 3.20 14.72 -13.66
C LEU A 257 1.77 15.04 -13.23
N GLU A 258 0.86 15.38 -14.17
CA GLU A 258 -0.51 15.77 -13.85
C GLU A 258 -1.29 14.69 -13.10
N ASN A 259 -1.03 13.42 -13.41
CA ASN A 259 -1.68 12.29 -12.77
C ASN A 259 -0.93 11.77 -11.53
N ASN A 260 0.13 12.45 -11.10
CA ASN A 260 0.89 12.02 -9.93
C ASN A 260 0.04 12.06 -8.67
N SER A 261 -0.11 10.91 -8.02
CA SER A 261 -0.98 10.74 -6.86
C SER A 261 -0.56 11.59 -5.66
N SER A 262 0.74 11.80 -5.43
CA SER A 262 1.23 12.63 -4.32
C SER A 262 0.85 14.08 -4.51
N LEU A 263 0.97 14.63 -5.73
CA LEU A 263 0.56 16.00 -6.04
C LEU A 263 -0.97 16.14 -5.93
N ALA A 264 -1.74 15.17 -6.44
CA ALA A 264 -3.20 15.17 -6.33
C ALA A 264 -3.65 15.17 -4.86
N GLN A 265 -3.03 14.37 -3.99
CA GLN A 265 -3.31 14.36 -2.56
C GLN A 265 -2.96 15.71 -1.91
N MET A 266 -1.84 16.34 -2.28
CA MET A 266 -1.48 17.67 -1.78
C MET A 266 -2.48 18.74 -2.22
N ASP A 267 -2.93 18.71 -3.46
CA ASP A 267 -3.95 19.63 -3.97
C ASP A 267 -5.30 19.45 -3.26
N MET A 268 -5.69 18.20 -2.95
CA MET A 268 -6.86 17.91 -2.11
C MET A 268 -6.70 18.41 -0.68
N ASN A 269 -5.51 18.29 -0.07
CA ASN A 269 -5.24 18.83 1.25
C ASN A 269 -5.28 20.37 1.28
N VAL A 270 -4.79 21.04 0.23
CA VAL A 270 -4.96 22.51 0.07
C VAL A 270 -6.46 22.86 0.00
N LYS A 271 -7.23 22.14 -0.81
CA LYS A 271 -8.69 22.31 -0.92
C LYS A 271 -9.39 22.12 0.42
N MET A 272 -9.00 21.11 1.21
CA MET A 272 -9.54 20.87 2.55
C MET A 272 -9.21 22.02 3.52
N LEU A 273 -8.00 22.55 3.51
CA LEU A 273 -7.65 23.74 4.32
C LEU A 273 -8.43 24.98 3.91
N GLN A 274 -8.68 25.18 2.62
CA GLN A 274 -9.53 26.28 2.12
C GLN A 274 -10.99 26.10 2.57
N GLN A 275 -11.49 24.88 2.56
CA GLN A 275 -12.82 24.56 3.08
C GLN A 275 -12.89 24.75 4.59
N ASN A 276 -11.85 24.37 5.33
CA ASN A 276 -11.72 24.63 6.77
C ASN A 276 -11.69 26.12 7.07
N LEU A 277 -10.97 26.92 6.27
CA LEU A 277 -11.02 28.38 6.37
C LEU A 277 -12.45 28.91 6.17
N SER A 278 -13.18 28.37 5.19
CA SER A 278 -14.60 28.71 4.95
C SER A 278 -15.49 28.29 6.11
N LEU A 279 -15.25 27.10 6.69
CA LEU A 279 -15.91 26.61 7.90
C LEU A 279 -15.66 27.55 9.09
N ASN A 280 -14.40 27.94 9.34
CA ASN A 280 -14.02 28.83 10.42
C ASN A 280 -14.65 30.24 10.27
N LYS A 281 -14.88 30.71 9.04
CA LYS A 281 -15.62 31.94 8.77
C LYS A 281 -17.09 31.85 9.24
N GLN A 282 -17.69 30.64 9.20
CA GLN A 282 -19.06 30.45 9.68
C GLN A 282 -19.19 30.53 11.22
N SER A 283 -18.07 30.51 11.95
CA SER A 283 -18.10 30.72 13.40
C SER A 283 -18.53 32.14 13.83
N PHE A 284 -18.68 33.06 12.88
CA PHE A 284 -19.25 34.38 13.09
C PHE A 284 -20.74 34.47 12.67
N ALA A 285 -21.26 33.45 12.04
CA ALA A 285 -22.66 33.39 11.62
C ALA A 285 -23.60 33.04 12.80
N PRO A 286 -24.85 33.51 12.78
CA PRO A 286 -25.84 33.08 13.76
C PRO A 286 -26.14 31.58 13.63
N THR A 287 -26.51 30.95 14.74
CA THR A 287 -27.05 29.59 14.76
C THR A 287 -28.44 29.61 15.37
N ILE A 288 -29.36 28.80 14.81
CA ILE A 288 -30.73 28.68 15.28
C ILE A 288 -30.98 27.18 15.57
N ALA A 289 -31.45 26.89 16.78
CA ALA A 289 -31.84 25.56 17.19
C ALA A 289 -33.24 25.56 17.77
N LEU A 290 -34.03 24.56 17.42
CA LEU A 290 -35.31 24.25 18.03
C LEU A 290 -35.09 23.16 19.07
N GLN A 291 -35.61 23.38 20.27
CA GLN A 291 -35.49 22.43 21.36
C GLN A 291 -36.88 22.13 21.97
N PHE A 292 -37.18 20.88 22.11
CA PHE A 292 -38.37 20.38 22.84
C PHE A 292 -37.91 19.65 24.08
N ASN A 293 -38.47 20.02 25.23
CA ASN A 293 -38.21 19.37 26.51
C ASN A 293 -39.52 18.83 27.09
N TYR A 294 -39.48 17.58 27.54
CA TYR A 294 -40.51 16.99 28.38
C TYR A 294 -39.83 16.45 29.63
N MET A 295 -40.06 17.15 30.76
CA MET A 295 -39.31 16.96 32.00
C MET A 295 -40.24 16.70 33.16
N TYR A 296 -39.84 15.84 34.08
CA TYR A 296 -40.40 15.72 35.38
C TYR A 296 -39.52 16.43 36.41
N THR A 297 -40.09 17.23 37.27
CA THR A 297 -39.39 17.90 38.38
C THR A 297 -40.03 17.56 39.71
N CYS A 298 -39.19 17.35 40.68
CA CYS A 298 -39.60 17.18 42.07
C CYS A 298 -38.74 18.12 42.93
N MET A 299 -39.38 18.82 43.85
CA MET A 299 -38.75 19.73 44.79
C MET A 299 -39.08 19.30 46.22
N ALA A 300 -38.07 19.01 47.05
CA ALA A 300 -38.25 18.49 48.38
C ALA A 300 -37.33 19.17 49.41
N ASN A 301 -37.83 19.32 50.64
CA ASN A 301 -37.03 19.88 51.73
C ASN A 301 -36.18 18.81 52.45
N ASP A 302 -36.52 17.53 52.31
CA ASP A 302 -35.89 16.39 52.94
C ASP A 302 -35.51 15.30 51.95
N PHE A 303 -35.07 14.13 52.41
CA PHE A 303 -34.72 12.98 51.58
C PHE A 303 -35.74 11.82 51.72
N LYS A 304 -37.01 12.14 51.99
CA LYS A 304 -38.09 11.13 52.08
C LYS A 304 -38.65 10.84 50.69
N PHE A 305 -37.96 9.99 49.95
CA PHE A 305 -38.28 9.67 48.56
C PHE A 305 -39.70 9.15 48.30
N LYS A 306 -40.38 8.59 49.36
CA LYS A 306 -41.77 8.08 49.23
C LYS A 306 -42.79 9.19 49.03
N ASP A 307 -42.50 10.39 49.55
CA ASP A 307 -43.42 11.51 49.58
C ASP A 307 -43.12 12.53 48.43
N TYR A 308 -42.34 12.12 47.44
CA TYR A 308 -41.94 13.01 46.36
C TYR A 308 -43.04 13.11 45.31
N GLU A 309 -43.51 14.33 45.09
CA GLU A 309 -44.44 14.67 44.01
C GLU A 309 -43.67 15.06 42.75
N TRP A 310 -43.83 14.25 41.71
CA TRP A 310 -43.22 14.49 40.42
C TRP A 310 -44.20 15.23 39.51
N ASN A 311 -43.84 16.47 39.15
CA ASN A 311 -44.68 17.32 38.30
C ASN A 311 -44.09 17.37 36.88
N PRO A 312 -44.84 16.91 35.83
CA PRO A 312 -44.41 17.02 34.46
C PRO A 312 -44.56 18.44 33.94
N TYR A 313 -43.62 18.86 33.11
CA TYR A 313 -43.79 20.06 32.31
C TYR A 313 -43.18 19.84 30.93
N SER A 314 -43.65 20.56 29.93
CA SER A 314 -43.11 20.56 28.59
C SER A 314 -42.95 21.99 28.07
N ASN A 315 -41.91 22.19 27.31
CA ASN A 315 -41.71 23.46 26.59
C ASN A 315 -41.09 23.23 25.22
N VAL A 316 -41.37 24.15 24.33
CA VAL A 316 -40.68 24.30 23.02
C VAL A 316 -39.95 25.63 23.06
N SER A 317 -38.68 25.62 22.75
CA SER A 317 -37.85 26.82 22.69
C SER A 317 -37.12 26.95 21.37
N LEU A 318 -37.11 28.12 20.78
CA LEU A 318 -36.29 28.49 19.65
C LEU A 318 -35.14 29.35 20.16
N SER A 319 -33.93 28.81 20.12
CA SER A 319 -32.72 29.52 20.54
C SER A 319 -32.00 30.11 19.34
N VAL A 320 -31.66 31.39 19.40
CA VAL A 320 -30.83 32.08 18.41
C VAL A 320 -29.54 32.50 19.12
N SER A 321 -28.40 32.02 18.64
CA SER A 321 -27.08 32.41 19.18
C SER A 321 -26.31 33.18 18.11
N ILE A 322 -25.97 34.43 18.41
CA ILE A 322 -25.19 35.30 17.52
C ILE A 322 -23.88 35.63 18.22
N PRO A 323 -22.74 35.12 17.72
CA PRO A 323 -21.45 35.42 18.32
C PRO A 323 -21.01 36.85 17.94
N VAL A 324 -21.14 37.80 18.88
CA VAL A 324 -20.81 39.22 18.65
C VAL A 324 -19.33 39.45 18.65
N PHE A 325 -18.58 38.79 19.54
CA PHE A 325 -17.13 39.04 19.70
C PHE A 325 -16.38 37.78 20.14
N LYS A 326 -15.49 37.26 19.28
CA LYS A 326 -14.61 36.12 19.60
C LYS A 326 -13.21 36.35 18.99
N TYR A 327 -12.30 36.98 19.76
CA TYR A 327 -10.92 37.21 19.30
C TYR A 327 -10.21 35.96 18.79
N LYS A 328 -10.43 34.82 19.43
CA LYS A 328 -9.88 33.51 19.02
C LYS A 328 -10.16 33.20 17.54
N ASN A 329 -11.35 33.55 17.04
CA ASN A 329 -11.74 33.25 15.67
C ASN A 329 -10.85 33.96 14.65
N PHE A 330 -10.50 35.24 14.89
CA PHE A 330 -9.59 35.98 14.01
C PHE A 330 -8.19 35.34 13.96
N SER A 331 -7.67 34.92 15.13
CA SER A 331 -6.38 34.23 15.20
C SER A 331 -6.44 32.87 14.47
N THR A 332 -7.55 32.14 14.58
CA THR A 332 -7.77 30.88 13.87
C THR A 332 -7.77 31.08 12.34
N LEU A 333 -8.47 32.12 11.83
CA LEU A 333 -8.46 32.44 10.41
C LEU A 333 -7.05 32.77 9.90
N LYS A 334 -6.29 33.60 10.67
CA LYS A 334 -4.91 33.95 10.30
C LYS A 334 -4.02 32.72 10.30
N LYS A 335 -4.14 31.85 11.32
CA LYS A 335 -3.41 30.57 11.39
C LYS A 335 -3.70 29.67 10.18
N THR A 336 -4.98 29.50 9.82
CA THR A 336 -5.37 28.66 8.69
C THR A 336 -4.84 29.21 7.35
N ASN A 337 -4.84 30.54 7.16
CA ASN A 337 -4.23 31.15 5.97
C ASN A 337 -2.72 30.88 5.88
N ILE A 338 -2.00 30.94 7.00
CA ILE A 338 -0.57 30.60 7.04
C ILE A 338 -0.37 29.12 6.69
N GLN A 339 -1.20 28.22 7.23
CA GLN A 339 -1.15 26.78 6.92
C GLN A 339 -1.38 26.51 5.44
N ILE A 340 -2.34 27.20 4.79
CA ILE A 340 -2.56 27.11 3.35
C ILE A 340 -1.31 27.54 2.58
N SER A 341 -0.72 28.69 2.93
CA SER A 341 0.51 29.17 2.29
C SER A 341 1.67 28.18 2.44
N GLN A 342 1.87 27.63 3.66
CA GLN A 342 2.89 26.62 3.92
C GLN A 342 2.68 25.37 3.06
N LEU A 343 1.44 24.87 2.97
CA LEU A 343 1.14 23.68 2.20
C LEU A 343 1.33 23.90 0.70
N MET A 344 0.96 25.07 0.18
CA MET A 344 1.20 25.44 -1.22
C MET A 344 2.72 25.50 -1.54
N GLN A 345 3.52 26.10 -0.66
CA GLN A 345 4.98 26.11 -0.83
C GLN A 345 5.57 24.70 -0.81
N ASN A 346 5.11 23.85 0.11
CA ASN A 346 5.53 22.44 0.18
C ASN A 346 5.14 21.67 -1.08
N ARG A 347 3.93 21.91 -1.58
CA ARG A 347 3.45 21.31 -2.84
C ARG A 347 4.34 21.70 -4.03
N ASP A 348 4.68 22.99 -4.15
CA ASP A 348 5.54 23.47 -5.24
C ASP A 348 6.98 22.96 -5.10
N TYR A 349 7.47 22.79 -3.88
CA TYR A 349 8.77 22.16 -3.62
C TYR A 349 8.75 20.68 -4.00
N THR A 350 7.70 19.94 -3.60
CA THR A 350 7.52 18.54 -3.94
C THR A 350 7.40 18.35 -5.46
N ALA A 351 6.68 19.22 -6.16
CA ALA A 351 6.57 19.15 -7.61
C ALA A 351 7.96 19.26 -8.30
N ARG A 352 8.85 20.13 -7.80
CA ARG A 352 10.21 20.23 -8.30
C ARG A 352 11.06 19.00 -7.99
N GLN A 353 10.90 18.42 -6.79
CA GLN A 353 11.58 17.17 -6.44
C GLN A 353 11.14 16.01 -7.33
N LEU A 354 9.84 15.88 -7.60
CA LEU A 354 9.30 14.83 -8.48
C LEU A 354 9.77 15.02 -9.94
N ALA A 355 9.86 16.26 -10.43
CA ALA A 355 10.42 16.55 -11.74
C ALA A 355 11.91 16.17 -11.84
N MET A 356 12.69 16.43 -10.79
CA MET A 356 14.09 15.97 -10.72
C MET A 356 14.17 14.44 -10.69
N GLN A 357 13.31 13.79 -9.93
CA GLN A 357 13.26 12.32 -9.83
C GLN A 357 12.86 11.68 -11.16
N GLN A 358 11.90 12.28 -11.88
CA GLN A 358 11.53 11.87 -13.24
C GLN A 358 12.73 11.91 -14.18
N GLN A 359 13.47 13.02 -14.17
CA GLN A 359 14.69 13.14 -15.01
C GLN A 359 15.75 12.11 -14.62
N SER A 360 15.87 11.79 -13.32
CA SER A 360 16.78 10.74 -12.83
C SER A 360 16.41 9.37 -13.39
N TYR A 361 15.12 9.00 -13.37
CA TYR A 361 14.66 7.73 -13.93
C TYR A 361 14.88 7.65 -15.43
N LEU A 362 14.60 8.72 -16.18
CA LEU A 362 14.88 8.79 -17.62
C LEU A 362 16.37 8.63 -17.92
N ASN A 363 17.23 9.29 -17.16
CA ASN A 363 18.68 9.14 -17.30
C ASN A 363 19.15 7.72 -17.00
N SER A 364 18.57 7.09 -15.94
CA SER A 364 18.89 5.71 -15.60
C SER A 364 18.43 4.74 -16.69
N MET A 365 17.24 4.92 -17.27
CA MET A 365 16.77 4.12 -18.39
C MET A 365 17.67 4.24 -19.61
N ASN A 366 18.08 5.46 -19.98
CA ASN A 366 18.98 5.67 -21.12
C ASN A 366 20.35 5.02 -20.88
N ALA A 367 20.94 5.22 -19.70
CA ALA A 367 22.21 4.60 -19.35
C ALA A 367 22.13 3.06 -19.36
N SER A 368 21.07 2.49 -18.80
CA SER A 368 20.86 1.03 -18.80
C SER A 368 20.66 0.49 -20.22
N ALA A 369 19.94 1.20 -21.08
CA ALA A 369 19.76 0.81 -22.49
C ALA A 369 21.07 0.81 -23.29
N GLU A 370 21.93 1.82 -23.07
CA GLU A 370 23.28 1.83 -23.65
C GLU A 370 24.12 0.67 -23.12
N GLN A 371 24.03 0.37 -21.82
CA GLN A 371 24.73 -0.77 -21.21
C GLN A 371 24.24 -2.10 -21.80
N VAL A 372 22.92 -2.29 -22.02
CA VAL A 372 22.38 -3.49 -22.67
C VAL A 372 22.99 -3.68 -24.05
N SER A 373 23.05 -2.62 -24.88
CA SER A 373 23.66 -2.68 -26.19
C SER A 373 25.15 -3.06 -26.13
N SER A 374 25.93 -2.37 -25.30
CA SER A 374 27.36 -2.62 -25.11
C SER A 374 27.65 -4.02 -24.57
N ASN A 375 26.90 -4.46 -23.55
CA ASN A 375 27.05 -5.78 -22.94
C ASN A 375 26.67 -6.91 -23.91
N LYS A 376 25.72 -6.70 -24.81
CA LYS A 376 25.38 -7.66 -25.87
C LYS A 376 26.57 -7.91 -26.80
N GLU A 377 27.25 -6.84 -27.23
CA GLU A 377 28.47 -6.95 -28.02
C GLU A 377 29.60 -7.62 -27.22
N ALA A 378 29.74 -7.27 -25.93
CA ALA A 378 30.72 -7.90 -25.05
C ALA A 378 30.52 -9.41 -24.92
N ILE A 379 29.27 -9.90 -24.81
CA ILE A 379 28.95 -11.33 -24.79
C ILE A 379 29.42 -12.00 -26.08
N ILE A 380 29.17 -11.41 -27.24
CA ILE A 380 29.59 -11.95 -28.56
C ILE A 380 31.12 -12.08 -28.61
N GLN A 381 31.86 -11.05 -28.17
CA GLN A 381 33.31 -11.08 -28.16
C GLN A 381 33.87 -12.06 -27.10
N ALA A 382 33.31 -12.07 -25.91
CA ALA A 382 33.72 -13.00 -24.84
C ALA A 382 33.44 -14.47 -25.25
N GLN A 383 32.34 -14.76 -25.92
CA GLN A 383 32.04 -16.09 -26.43
C GLN A 383 33.07 -16.53 -27.47
N LYS A 384 33.40 -15.65 -28.44
CA LYS A 384 34.47 -15.93 -29.44
C LYS A 384 35.83 -16.15 -28.77
N GLY A 385 36.19 -15.30 -27.79
CA GLY A 385 37.43 -15.43 -27.03
C GLY A 385 37.51 -16.76 -26.29
N ARG A 386 36.42 -17.17 -25.63
CA ARG A 386 36.32 -18.46 -24.96
C ARG A 386 36.46 -19.62 -25.93
N ASP A 387 35.77 -19.60 -27.07
CA ASP A 387 35.83 -20.67 -28.07
C ASP A 387 37.25 -20.81 -28.69
N ILE A 388 37.95 -19.69 -28.87
CA ILE A 388 39.36 -19.69 -29.31
C ILE A 388 40.26 -20.28 -28.20
N ALA A 389 40.13 -19.85 -26.95
CA ALA A 389 40.94 -20.34 -25.84
C ALA A 389 40.74 -21.87 -25.61
N GLU A 390 39.50 -22.35 -25.74
CA GLU A 390 39.19 -23.78 -25.66
C GLU A 390 39.90 -24.59 -26.75
N LYS A 391 39.81 -24.14 -28.02
CA LYS A 391 40.48 -24.81 -29.14
C LYS A 391 42.01 -24.79 -29.01
N LEU A 392 42.60 -23.67 -28.56
CA LEU A 392 44.03 -23.59 -28.33
C LEU A 392 44.50 -24.52 -27.23
N TYR A 393 43.70 -24.63 -26.15
CA TYR A 393 43.95 -25.57 -25.07
C TYR A 393 43.83 -27.03 -25.50
N GLU A 394 42.84 -27.37 -26.32
CA GLU A 394 42.65 -28.72 -26.89
C GLU A 394 43.85 -29.19 -27.70
N VAL A 395 44.41 -28.30 -28.55
CA VAL A 395 45.59 -28.62 -29.40
C VAL A 395 46.94 -28.43 -28.70
N GLY A 396 46.92 -28.13 -27.36
CA GLY A 396 48.12 -27.98 -26.54
C GLY A 396 48.93 -26.70 -26.80
N ARG A 397 48.32 -25.66 -27.40
CA ARG A 397 48.94 -24.34 -27.66
C ARG A 397 48.46 -23.24 -26.73
N GLY A 398 47.43 -23.50 -25.91
CA GLY A 398 46.89 -22.60 -24.90
C GLY A 398 47.09 -23.16 -23.50
N THR A 399 46.97 -22.31 -22.50
CA THR A 399 47.07 -22.66 -21.08
C THR A 399 45.69 -22.79 -20.45
N VAL A 400 45.60 -23.59 -19.37
CA VAL A 400 44.37 -23.67 -18.52
C VAL A 400 43.98 -22.30 -17.96
N LEU A 401 44.96 -21.45 -17.65
CA LEU A 401 44.73 -20.11 -17.14
C LEU A 401 44.03 -19.19 -18.16
N GLU A 402 44.43 -19.26 -19.42
CA GLU A 402 43.78 -18.51 -20.50
C GLU A 402 42.35 -18.96 -20.72
N LEU A 403 42.09 -20.27 -20.70
CA LEU A 403 40.72 -20.83 -20.78
C LEU A 403 39.87 -20.38 -19.61
N ASN A 404 40.38 -20.52 -18.37
CA ASN A 404 39.66 -20.09 -17.17
C ASN A 404 39.37 -18.58 -17.21
N SER A 405 40.28 -17.74 -17.64
CA SER A 405 40.10 -16.29 -17.78
C SER A 405 38.99 -15.96 -18.78
N ALA A 406 38.96 -16.66 -19.91
CA ALA A 406 37.94 -16.48 -20.95
C ALA A 406 36.54 -16.93 -20.46
N GLU A 407 36.45 -18.01 -19.71
CA GLU A 407 35.21 -18.49 -19.07
C GLU A 407 34.68 -17.47 -18.06
N VAL A 408 35.54 -16.92 -17.21
CA VAL A 408 35.16 -15.86 -16.25
C VAL A 408 34.66 -14.61 -16.96
N ALA A 409 35.36 -14.18 -18.03
CA ALA A 409 34.97 -13.02 -18.83
C ALA A 409 33.57 -13.20 -19.46
N LEU A 410 33.31 -14.38 -20.04
CA LEU A 410 32.01 -14.70 -20.63
C LEU A 410 30.89 -14.73 -19.58
N THR A 411 31.15 -15.36 -18.42
CA THR A 411 30.19 -15.43 -17.31
C THR A 411 29.84 -14.04 -16.80
N GLN A 412 30.86 -13.19 -16.58
CA GLN A 412 30.70 -11.81 -16.17
C GLN A 412 29.91 -10.98 -17.19
N ALA A 413 30.21 -11.11 -18.47
CA ALA A 413 29.49 -10.40 -19.53
C ALA A 413 27.98 -10.76 -19.55
N LYS A 414 27.65 -12.04 -19.35
CA LYS A 414 26.24 -12.48 -19.26
C LYS A 414 25.53 -11.94 -18.04
N LEU A 415 26.17 -11.95 -16.87
CA LEU A 415 25.58 -11.43 -15.63
C LEU A 415 25.34 -9.91 -15.72
N THR A 416 26.31 -9.15 -16.24
CA THR A 416 26.18 -7.69 -16.41
C THR A 416 25.12 -7.33 -17.45
N TYR A 417 24.96 -8.12 -18.50
CA TYR A 417 23.89 -7.94 -19.48
C TYR A 417 22.50 -8.12 -18.85
N THR A 418 22.28 -9.20 -18.12
CA THR A 418 21.01 -9.48 -17.46
C THR A 418 20.70 -8.41 -16.41
N GLN A 419 21.72 -7.96 -15.65
CA GLN A 419 21.59 -6.85 -14.70
C GLN A 419 21.16 -5.55 -15.37
N ALA A 420 21.74 -5.20 -16.53
CA ALA A 420 21.39 -3.96 -17.23
C ALA A 420 19.93 -3.95 -17.74
N ILE A 421 19.40 -5.10 -18.19
CA ILE A 421 17.98 -5.24 -18.53
C ILE A 421 17.09 -5.03 -17.28
N TYR A 422 17.45 -5.65 -16.17
CA TYR A 422 16.73 -5.48 -14.90
C TYR A 422 16.71 -4.01 -14.44
N ASP A 423 17.87 -3.33 -14.50
CA ASP A 423 18.00 -1.93 -14.11
C ASP A 423 17.13 -1.01 -14.97
N TYR A 424 17.04 -1.27 -16.27
CA TYR A 424 16.13 -0.56 -17.16
C TYR A 424 14.67 -0.77 -16.79
N LEU A 425 14.26 -2.02 -16.60
CA LEU A 425 12.87 -2.38 -16.32
C LEU A 425 12.38 -1.83 -14.95
N THR A 426 13.26 -1.83 -13.95
CA THR A 426 12.95 -1.26 -12.65
C THR A 426 12.85 0.26 -12.69
N ALA A 427 13.75 0.94 -13.41
CA ALA A 427 13.68 2.38 -13.63
C ALA A 427 12.42 2.78 -14.40
N LYS A 428 12.01 1.97 -15.39
CA LYS A 428 10.75 2.16 -16.13
C LYS A 428 9.54 2.00 -15.22
N ALA A 429 9.48 0.96 -14.39
CA ALA A 429 8.39 0.75 -13.44
C ALA A 429 8.27 1.92 -12.43
N ASP A 430 9.40 2.43 -11.94
CA ASP A 430 9.43 3.59 -11.04
C ASP A 430 8.97 4.88 -11.76
N LEU A 431 9.31 5.07 -13.02
CA LEU A 431 8.83 6.18 -13.84
C LEU A 431 7.32 6.11 -14.08
N GLU A 432 6.79 4.95 -14.45
CA GLU A 432 5.35 4.75 -14.66
C GLU A 432 4.54 5.05 -13.40
N LYS A 433 5.00 4.60 -12.23
CA LYS A 433 4.42 4.95 -10.94
C LYS A 433 4.49 6.45 -10.68
N LEU A 434 5.64 7.09 -10.92
CA LEU A 434 5.82 8.53 -10.71
C LEU A 434 4.87 9.36 -11.59
N GLN A 435 4.61 8.92 -12.81
CA GLN A 435 3.65 9.55 -13.75
C GLN A 435 2.19 9.29 -13.35
N GLY A 436 1.95 8.43 -12.36
CA GLY A 436 0.61 8.09 -11.92
C GLY A 436 -0.15 7.19 -12.90
N LYS A 437 0.58 6.32 -13.62
CA LYS A 437 -0.03 5.35 -14.53
C LYS A 437 -0.83 4.33 -13.75
N ASP A 438 -2.11 4.21 -14.07
CA ASP A 438 -2.98 3.20 -13.47
C ASP A 438 -2.83 1.88 -14.24
N TYR A 439 -2.81 0.79 -13.50
CA TYR A 439 -2.88 -0.56 -14.08
C TYR A 439 -4.34 -0.82 -14.46
N VAL A 440 -4.63 -0.67 -15.75
CA VAL A 440 -5.96 -0.96 -16.31
C VAL A 440 -5.87 -2.28 -17.06
N LYS A 441 -6.73 -3.20 -16.68
CA LYS A 441 -6.97 -4.41 -17.42
C LYS A 441 -8.24 -4.27 -18.23
#